data_b462bf8653e948974e7fd6328e34a7dc
#
_entry.id   b462bf8653e948974e7fd6328e34a7dc
#
_cell.length_a   1.000
_cell.length_b   1.000
_cell.length_c   1.000
_cell.angle_alpha   90.00
_cell.angle_beta   90.00
_cell.angle_gamma   90.00
#
_symmetry.space_group_name_H-M   'P 1'
#
loop_
_entity.id
_entity.type
_entity.pdbx_description
1 polymer ?
#
loop_
_entity_poly.entity_id
_entity_poly.type
_entity_poly.pdbx_seq_one_letter_code
_entity_poly.pdbx_strand_id
1 'polypeptide(L)'
;MANKNSIKTKGAAKTGDQPTINVAIEQNFPKEQRIIEDNLAAQLYSGMNRFWINITKIAILRNWIVNITEKFLPGGWSCFLVRKRYIDERLIESITENKIKTLVNLGAGSDTRLYRLSEAQNISAWEVDQAVNIDAKRKAIEKALGSFPSNVKQVSINFIDEEIEDVLKRHGYLGNEKTFFIWEAVSQYINEAAVQKTFDFFSKAPVGSRLVFTYVLKDFIKGENLYGQEWGYEKFVLKDKIWHFGFDPNQIEAYLNKNGWKLIEDIDYAELGDRYVKPTGRSLGVLDIERMVYAEKI
;
A
#
# COMPACT_ATOMS: atom_id res chain seq x y z
N MET A 1 -29.90 -9.32 -14.65
CA MET A 1 -29.10 -8.10 -14.31
C MET A 1 -27.77 -8.50 -13.72
N ALA A 2 -26.84 -8.99 -14.57
CA ALA A 2 -25.54 -9.48 -14.12
C ALA A 2 -24.58 -8.30 -13.98
N ASN A 3 -24.32 -7.97 -12.79
CA ASN A 3 -23.04 -7.68 -12.15
C ASN A 3 -22.16 -6.55 -12.69
N LYS A 4 -22.69 -5.31 -12.73
CA LYS A 4 -21.83 -4.10 -12.87
C LYS A 4 -20.82 -3.95 -11.73
N ASN A 5 -21.11 -4.50 -10.54
CA ASN A 5 -20.21 -4.43 -9.38
C ASN A 5 -19.01 -5.40 -9.47
N SER A 6 -19.18 -6.58 -10.10
CA SER A 6 -18.07 -7.53 -10.30
C SER A 6 -17.01 -7.05 -11.31
N ILE A 7 -17.37 -6.15 -12.21
CA ILE A 7 -16.44 -5.56 -13.20
C ILE A 7 -15.59 -4.46 -12.52
N LYS A 8 -16.17 -3.69 -11.59
CA LYS A 8 -15.44 -2.63 -10.84
C LYS A 8 -14.42 -3.21 -9.88
N THR A 9 -14.76 -4.30 -9.17
CA THR A 9 -13.83 -5.01 -8.27
C THR A 9 -12.68 -5.68 -9.02
N LYS A 10 -12.90 -6.18 -10.24
CA LYS A 10 -11.85 -6.72 -11.11
C LYS A 10 -10.86 -5.66 -11.62
N GLY A 11 -11.29 -4.41 -11.76
CA GLY A 11 -10.42 -3.28 -12.14
C GLY A 11 -9.42 -2.94 -11.04
N ALA A 12 -9.87 -2.78 -9.81
CA ALA A 12 -9.03 -2.49 -8.65
C ALA A 12 -8.06 -3.65 -8.33
N ALA A 13 -8.51 -4.90 -8.42
CA ALA A 13 -7.67 -6.08 -8.20
C ALA A 13 -6.48 -6.17 -9.17
N LYS A 14 -6.65 -5.73 -10.43
CA LYS A 14 -5.58 -5.76 -11.45
C LYS A 14 -4.48 -4.71 -11.22
N THR A 15 -4.75 -3.64 -10.46
CA THR A 15 -3.75 -2.60 -10.18
C THR A 15 -2.82 -2.97 -9.02
N GLY A 16 -3.17 -3.98 -8.22
CA GLY A 16 -2.43 -4.38 -7.03
C GLY A 16 -1.04 -4.99 -7.27
N ASP A 17 -0.76 -5.48 -8.47
CA ASP A 17 0.53 -6.11 -8.79
C ASP A 17 1.63 -5.12 -9.20
N GLN A 18 1.25 -3.99 -9.82
CA GLN A 18 2.22 -3.04 -10.36
C GLN A 18 3.23 -2.52 -9.31
N PRO A 19 2.81 -2.13 -8.09
CA PRO A 19 3.75 -1.69 -7.07
C PRO A 19 4.82 -2.73 -6.75
N THR A 20 4.44 -3.99 -6.64
CA THR A 20 5.38 -5.08 -6.32
C THR A 20 6.26 -5.46 -7.50
N ILE A 21 5.77 -5.33 -8.75
CA ILE A 21 6.61 -5.49 -9.95
C ILE A 21 7.67 -4.38 -10.00
N ASN A 22 7.33 -3.12 -9.70
CA ASN A 22 8.31 -2.03 -9.64
C ASN A 22 9.37 -2.31 -8.58
N VAL A 23 8.96 -2.77 -7.38
CA VAL A 23 9.89 -3.20 -6.32
C VAL A 23 10.79 -4.35 -6.78
N ALA A 24 10.25 -5.33 -7.51
CA ALA A 24 11.04 -6.44 -8.04
C ALA A 24 12.08 -5.99 -9.07
N ILE A 25 11.73 -5.04 -9.94
CA ILE A 25 12.65 -4.44 -10.92
C ILE A 25 13.69 -3.57 -10.21
N GLU A 26 13.32 -2.86 -9.15
CA GLU A 26 14.22 -2.05 -8.33
C GLU A 26 15.41 -2.87 -7.79
N GLN A 27 15.21 -4.16 -7.50
CA GLN A 27 16.29 -5.04 -7.04
C GLN A 27 17.38 -5.30 -8.11
N ASN A 28 17.13 -4.94 -9.36
CA ASN A 28 18.11 -5.05 -10.44
C ASN A 28 19.03 -3.81 -10.54
N PHE A 29 18.78 -2.74 -9.78
CA PHE A 29 19.71 -1.62 -9.62
C PHE A 29 20.87 -1.99 -8.69
N PRO A 30 22.04 -1.32 -8.82
CA PRO A 30 23.09 -1.38 -7.79
C PRO A 30 22.53 -1.06 -6.41
N LYS A 31 23.06 -1.72 -5.36
CA LYS A 31 22.49 -1.65 -4.01
C LYS A 31 22.38 -0.21 -3.50
N GLU A 32 23.40 0.60 -3.76
CA GLU A 32 23.49 2.01 -3.37
C GLU A 32 22.48 2.91 -4.08
N GLN A 33 21.91 2.46 -5.19
CA GLN A 33 20.89 3.19 -5.96
C GLN A 33 19.48 2.73 -5.65
N ARG A 34 19.30 1.72 -4.81
CA ARG A 34 17.96 1.21 -4.48
C ARG A 34 17.26 2.08 -3.45
N ILE A 35 16.01 2.39 -3.74
CA ILE A 35 15.13 3.08 -2.80
C ILE A 35 14.66 2.11 -1.71
N ILE A 36 14.40 0.87 -2.06
CA ILE A 36 13.93 -0.19 -1.14
C ILE A 36 14.65 -1.51 -1.44
N GLU A 37 14.89 -2.32 -0.42
CA GLU A 37 15.37 -3.70 -0.57
C GLU A 37 14.24 -4.70 -0.34
N ASP A 38 14.01 -5.57 -1.33
CA ASP A 38 12.99 -6.62 -1.27
C ASP A 38 13.39 -7.80 -2.16
N ASN A 39 14.10 -8.76 -1.60
CA ASN A 39 14.55 -9.94 -2.32
C ASN A 39 13.42 -10.94 -2.62
N LEU A 40 12.23 -10.76 -2.03
CA LEU A 40 11.09 -11.65 -2.21
C LEU A 40 10.16 -11.21 -3.35
N ALA A 41 10.04 -9.90 -3.60
CA ALA A 41 9.10 -9.35 -4.58
C ALA A 41 9.15 -10.05 -5.94
N ALA A 42 10.36 -10.28 -6.48
CA ALA A 42 10.53 -10.95 -7.76
C ALA A 42 10.10 -12.42 -7.74
N GLN A 43 10.11 -13.08 -6.59
CA GLN A 43 9.79 -14.50 -6.46
C GLN A 43 8.27 -14.77 -6.49
N LEU A 44 7.45 -13.75 -6.23
CA LEU A 44 6.00 -13.86 -6.31
C LEU A 44 5.48 -14.04 -7.74
N TYR A 45 6.30 -13.71 -8.73
CA TYR A 45 5.86 -13.73 -10.12
C TYR A 45 6.43 -14.90 -10.90
N SER A 46 5.65 -15.35 -11.90
CA SER A 46 6.01 -16.38 -12.86
C SER A 46 5.61 -15.94 -14.28
N GLY A 47 5.93 -16.76 -15.28
CA GLY A 47 5.54 -16.50 -16.67
C GLY A 47 6.04 -15.15 -17.19
N MET A 48 5.16 -14.41 -17.85
CA MET A 48 5.48 -13.15 -18.53
C MET A 48 6.00 -12.06 -17.57
N ASN A 49 5.40 -11.90 -16.39
CA ASN A 49 5.86 -10.90 -15.41
C ASN A 49 7.30 -11.22 -14.95
N ARG A 50 7.60 -12.48 -14.68
CA ARG A 50 8.97 -12.89 -14.33
C ARG A 50 9.97 -12.66 -15.47
N PHE A 51 9.55 -12.92 -16.70
CA PHE A 51 10.35 -12.62 -17.88
C PHE A 51 10.69 -11.11 -17.95
N TRP A 52 9.71 -10.23 -17.83
CA TRP A 52 9.92 -8.78 -17.83
C TRP A 52 10.82 -8.31 -16.69
N ILE A 53 10.64 -8.83 -15.46
CA ILE A 53 11.53 -8.55 -14.34
C ILE A 53 12.97 -9.00 -14.67
N ASN A 54 13.16 -10.16 -15.26
CA ASN A 54 14.50 -10.67 -15.56
C ASN A 54 15.24 -9.89 -16.65
N ILE A 55 14.57 -9.41 -17.69
CA ILE A 55 15.24 -8.62 -18.74
C ILE A 55 15.72 -7.26 -18.23
N THR A 56 15.13 -6.72 -17.15
CA THR A 56 15.60 -5.47 -16.52
C THR A 56 16.92 -5.63 -15.75
N LYS A 57 17.50 -6.85 -15.67
CA LYS A 57 18.89 -7.05 -15.28
C LYS A 57 19.85 -6.38 -16.26
N ILE A 58 19.42 -6.22 -17.52
CA ILE A 58 20.15 -5.46 -18.53
C ILE A 58 19.89 -3.96 -18.27
N ALA A 59 20.93 -3.22 -17.87
CA ALA A 59 20.81 -1.84 -17.43
C ALA A 59 20.13 -0.91 -18.44
N ILE A 60 20.43 -1.07 -19.73
CA ILE A 60 19.83 -0.24 -20.80
C ILE A 60 18.31 -0.44 -20.84
N LEU A 61 17.83 -1.69 -20.79
CA LEU A 61 16.40 -2.00 -20.82
C LEU A 61 15.69 -1.52 -19.54
N ARG A 62 16.32 -1.71 -18.39
CA ARG A 62 15.82 -1.22 -17.11
C ARG A 62 15.64 0.30 -17.13
N ASN A 63 16.69 1.03 -17.49
CA ASN A 63 16.65 2.49 -17.53
C ASN A 63 15.63 3.01 -18.55
N TRP A 64 15.48 2.34 -19.67
CA TRP A 64 14.46 2.64 -20.68
C TRP A 64 13.04 2.48 -20.11
N ILE A 65 12.75 1.39 -19.39
CA ILE A 65 11.44 1.17 -18.75
C ILE A 65 11.16 2.26 -17.72
N VAL A 66 12.13 2.57 -16.86
CA VAL A 66 11.97 3.64 -15.84
C VAL A 66 11.70 4.97 -16.51
N ASN A 67 12.50 5.34 -17.52
CA ASN A 67 12.35 6.62 -18.22
C ASN A 67 11.00 6.74 -18.96
N ILE A 68 10.50 5.64 -19.54
CA ILE A 68 9.15 5.62 -20.13
C ILE A 68 8.09 5.81 -19.06
N THR A 69 8.18 5.11 -17.94
CA THR A 69 7.24 5.28 -16.83
C THR A 69 7.22 6.73 -16.35
N GLU A 70 8.37 7.32 -16.10
CA GLU A 70 8.49 8.72 -15.68
C GLU A 70 7.98 9.72 -16.72
N LYS A 71 8.08 9.40 -18.01
CA LYS A 71 7.56 10.26 -19.08
C LYS A 71 6.03 10.30 -19.13
N PHE A 72 5.37 9.18 -18.90
CA PHE A 72 3.90 9.06 -18.95
C PHE A 72 3.22 9.33 -17.61
N LEU A 73 3.90 9.05 -16.53
CA LEU A 73 3.42 9.25 -15.17
C LEU A 73 4.61 9.75 -14.32
N PRO A 74 4.89 11.06 -14.32
CA PRO A 74 5.97 11.64 -13.51
C PRO A 74 5.82 11.26 -12.04
N GLY A 75 6.88 10.71 -11.43
CA GLY A 75 6.84 10.18 -10.08
C GLY A 75 6.18 8.81 -9.93
N GLY A 76 5.65 8.22 -11.00
CA GLY A 76 4.98 6.93 -10.96
C GLY A 76 5.91 5.75 -10.65
N TRP A 77 7.22 5.90 -10.91
CA TRP A 77 8.18 4.88 -10.48
C TRP A 77 8.50 5.00 -8.99
N SER A 78 8.88 6.18 -8.54
CA SER A 78 9.31 6.43 -7.17
C SER A 78 8.20 6.25 -6.14
N CYS A 79 6.96 6.65 -6.47
CA CYS A 79 5.84 6.65 -5.54
C CYS A 79 5.61 5.28 -4.86
N PHE A 80 5.68 4.19 -5.61
CA PHE A 80 5.52 2.85 -5.05
C PHE A 80 6.66 2.44 -4.12
N LEU A 81 7.89 2.86 -4.45
CA LEU A 81 9.10 2.48 -3.74
C LEU A 81 9.25 3.24 -2.42
N VAL A 82 9.10 4.58 -2.47
CA VAL A 82 9.23 5.43 -1.28
C VAL A 82 8.12 5.15 -0.27
N ARG A 83 6.89 4.92 -0.75
CA ARG A 83 5.75 4.55 0.07
C ARG A 83 5.99 3.26 0.85
N LYS A 84 6.43 2.20 0.15
CA LYS A 84 6.72 0.92 0.79
C LYS A 84 7.86 1.03 1.79
N ARG A 85 8.93 1.75 1.45
CA ARG A 85 10.05 1.98 2.36
C ARG A 85 9.64 2.75 3.61
N TYR A 86 8.86 3.82 3.46
CA TYR A 86 8.34 4.57 4.59
C TYR A 86 7.51 3.68 5.55
N ILE A 87 6.59 2.88 5.00
CA ILE A 87 5.77 1.97 5.81
C ILE A 87 6.64 0.93 6.53
N ASP A 88 7.66 0.40 5.85
CA ASP A 88 8.59 -0.54 6.47
C ASP A 88 9.31 0.08 7.67
N GLU A 89 9.84 1.29 7.53
CA GLU A 89 10.53 2.00 8.61
C GLU A 89 9.59 2.29 9.78
N ARG A 90 8.34 2.76 9.53
CA ARG A 90 7.35 2.98 10.60
C ARG A 90 6.93 1.68 11.27
N LEU A 91 6.83 0.58 10.53
CA LEU A 91 6.53 -0.74 11.10
C LEU A 91 7.66 -1.25 11.99
N ILE A 92 8.90 -1.21 11.51
CA ILE A 92 10.08 -1.64 12.27
C ILE A 92 10.19 -0.84 13.57
N GLU A 93 10.11 0.48 13.50
CA GLU A 93 10.09 1.37 14.67
C GLU A 93 8.98 0.99 15.65
N SER A 94 7.77 0.74 15.14
CA SER A 94 6.62 0.40 15.97
C SER A 94 6.78 -0.94 16.68
N ILE A 95 7.42 -1.91 16.06
CA ILE A 95 7.71 -3.22 16.66
C ILE A 95 8.82 -3.08 17.72
N THR A 96 9.91 -2.39 17.38
CA THR A 96 11.11 -2.34 18.22
C THR A 96 10.94 -1.40 19.41
N GLU A 97 10.42 -0.20 19.18
CA GLU A 97 10.33 0.86 20.19
C GLU A 97 8.96 0.90 20.89
N ASN A 98 7.86 0.75 20.14
CA ASN A 98 6.50 0.84 20.68
C ASN A 98 5.92 -0.50 21.14
N LYS A 99 6.68 -1.60 20.98
CA LYS A 99 6.35 -2.96 21.41
C LYS A 99 5.01 -3.46 20.80
N ILE A 100 4.74 -3.09 19.56
CA ILE A 100 3.59 -3.62 18.82
C ILE A 100 3.84 -5.09 18.49
N LYS A 101 2.84 -5.93 18.75
CA LYS A 101 2.89 -7.38 18.50
C LYS A 101 1.83 -7.86 17.52
N THR A 102 0.98 -6.96 17.06
CA THR A 102 -0.14 -7.27 16.19
C THR A 102 -0.15 -6.33 14.99
N LEU A 103 -0.40 -6.88 13.80
CA LEU A 103 -0.50 -6.12 12.56
C LEU A 103 -1.76 -6.51 11.79
N VAL A 104 -2.46 -5.51 11.26
CA VAL A 104 -3.56 -5.70 10.30
C VAL A 104 -3.25 -4.89 9.04
N ASN A 105 -3.12 -5.58 7.91
CA ASN A 105 -2.90 -4.97 6.60
C ASN A 105 -4.16 -5.08 5.75
N LEU A 106 -4.89 -3.96 5.59
CA LEU A 106 -6.13 -3.89 4.81
C LEU A 106 -5.82 -3.52 3.36
N GLY A 107 -6.25 -4.38 2.44
CA GLY A 107 -5.90 -4.28 1.02
C GLY A 107 -4.46 -4.74 0.77
N ALA A 108 -4.10 -5.89 1.34
CA ALA A 108 -2.71 -6.36 1.37
C ALA A 108 -2.09 -6.68 0.00
N GLY A 109 -2.91 -6.89 -1.05
CA GLY A 109 -2.42 -7.16 -2.41
C GLY A 109 -1.22 -8.11 -2.43
N SER A 110 -0.23 -7.76 -3.23
CA SER A 110 1.05 -8.50 -3.34
C SER A 110 2.15 -7.97 -2.38
N ASP A 111 1.78 -7.37 -1.25
CA ASP A 111 2.73 -6.88 -0.24
C ASP A 111 3.57 -8.02 0.35
N THR A 112 4.88 -7.79 0.49
CA THR A 112 5.86 -8.80 0.92
C THR A 112 6.41 -8.57 2.31
N ARG A 113 6.10 -7.43 2.98
CA ARG A 113 6.77 -7.00 4.21
C ARG A 113 6.69 -8.00 5.36
N LEU A 114 5.55 -8.67 5.52
CA LEU A 114 5.37 -9.69 6.56
C LEU A 114 6.22 -10.95 6.37
N TYR A 115 6.74 -11.13 5.18
CA TYR A 115 7.52 -12.31 4.79
C TYR A 115 9.01 -12.04 4.67
N ARG A 116 9.41 -10.76 4.52
CA ARG A 116 10.81 -10.37 4.31
C ARG A 116 11.44 -9.60 5.47
N LEU A 117 10.63 -8.89 6.28
CA LEU A 117 11.15 -8.16 7.43
C LEU A 117 11.32 -9.10 8.61
N SER A 118 12.54 -9.18 9.14
CA SER A 118 12.88 -10.04 10.28
C SER A 118 12.07 -9.70 11.52
N GLU A 119 11.81 -8.42 11.75
CA GLU A 119 11.04 -7.90 12.87
C GLU A 119 9.58 -8.37 12.83
N ALA A 120 9.02 -8.50 11.63
CA ALA A 120 7.64 -8.93 11.43
C ALA A 120 7.42 -10.45 11.66
N GLN A 121 8.49 -11.26 11.73
CA GLN A 121 8.37 -12.71 11.93
C GLN A 121 7.86 -13.09 13.32
N ASN A 122 7.98 -12.21 14.31
CA ASN A 122 7.62 -12.46 15.70
C ASN A 122 6.30 -11.78 16.13
N ILE A 123 5.55 -11.23 15.20
CA ILE A 123 4.26 -10.60 15.47
C ILE A 123 3.12 -11.38 14.81
N SER A 124 1.94 -11.34 15.41
CA SER A 124 0.72 -11.89 14.79
C SER A 124 0.20 -10.94 13.73
N ALA A 125 -0.02 -11.43 12.51
CA ALA A 125 -0.41 -10.58 11.42
C ALA A 125 -1.64 -11.10 10.66
N TRP A 126 -2.50 -10.18 10.24
CA TRP A 126 -3.65 -10.43 9.39
C TRP A 126 -3.53 -9.62 8.10
N GLU A 127 -3.45 -10.32 7.00
CA GLU A 127 -3.56 -9.74 5.65
C GLU A 127 -4.99 -9.90 5.16
N VAL A 128 -5.64 -8.79 4.88
CA VAL A 128 -7.04 -8.74 4.47
C VAL A 128 -7.13 -8.23 3.05
N ASP A 129 -7.74 -9.01 2.16
CA ASP A 129 -7.96 -8.61 0.77
C ASP A 129 -9.11 -9.43 0.15
N GLN A 130 -9.47 -9.14 -1.09
CA GLN A 130 -10.41 -9.95 -1.85
C GLN A 130 -9.87 -11.38 -2.03
N ALA A 131 -10.76 -12.38 -2.05
CA ALA A 131 -10.40 -13.80 -2.13
C ALA A 131 -9.42 -14.10 -3.29
N VAL A 132 -9.63 -13.48 -4.47
CA VAL A 132 -8.75 -13.69 -5.63
C VAL A 132 -7.30 -13.27 -5.37
N ASN A 133 -7.08 -12.18 -4.63
CA ASN A 133 -5.75 -11.69 -4.28
C ASN A 133 -5.11 -12.57 -3.20
N ILE A 134 -5.89 -12.94 -2.19
CA ILE A 134 -5.46 -13.83 -1.10
C ILE A 134 -4.99 -15.18 -1.64
N ASP A 135 -5.79 -15.83 -2.50
CA ASP A 135 -5.47 -17.14 -3.08
C ASP A 135 -4.23 -17.09 -3.98
N ALA A 136 -4.10 -16.03 -4.79
CA ALA A 136 -2.94 -15.86 -5.66
C ALA A 136 -1.67 -15.64 -4.83
N LYS A 137 -1.73 -14.75 -3.83
CA LYS A 137 -0.62 -14.44 -2.94
C LYS A 137 -0.16 -15.64 -2.13
N ARG A 138 -1.10 -16.41 -1.54
CA ARG A 138 -0.78 -17.61 -0.77
C ARG A 138 0.06 -18.58 -1.57
N LYS A 139 -0.40 -18.93 -2.78
CA LYS A 139 0.32 -19.84 -3.68
C LYS A 139 1.72 -19.31 -4.04
N ALA A 140 1.84 -18.01 -4.27
CA ALA A 140 3.12 -17.38 -4.60
C ALA A 140 4.10 -17.42 -3.42
N ILE A 141 3.63 -17.13 -2.20
CA ILE A 141 4.42 -17.16 -0.96
C ILE A 141 4.85 -18.60 -0.64
N GLU A 142 3.93 -19.56 -0.65
CA GLU A 142 4.25 -20.97 -0.42
C GLU A 142 5.31 -21.50 -1.41
N LYS A 143 5.19 -21.12 -2.67
CA LYS A 143 6.19 -21.46 -3.70
C LYS A 143 7.55 -20.80 -3.44
N ALA A 144 7.56 -19.55 -2.98
CA ALA A 144 8.80 -18.78 -2.78
C ALA A 144 9.55 -19.22 -1.51
N LEU A 145 8.82 -19.53 -0.43
CA LEU A 145 9.38 -19.83 0.90
C LEU A 145 9.40 -21.34 1.23
N GLY A 146 8.74 -22.17 0.43
CA GLY A 146 8.57 -23.62 0.70
C GLY A 146 7.46 -23.94 1.71
N SER A 147 7.03 -22.97 2.52
CA SER A 147 5.92 -23.09 3.46
C SER A 147 5.31 -21.72 3.72
N PHE A 148 4.08 -21.71 4.24
CA PHE A 148 3.43 -20.46 4.64
C PHE A 148 3.72 -20.16 6.12
N PRO A 149 4.13 -18.91 6.47
CA PRO A 149 4.44 -18.56 7.86
C PRO A 149 3.24 -18.66 8.78
N SER A 150 3.39 -19.31 9.93
CA SER A 150 2.31 -19.58 10.87
C SER A 150 1.80 -18.34 11.62
N ASN A 151 2.61 -17.28 11.69
CA ASN A 151 2.26 -16.02 12.33
C ASN A 151 1.41 -15.10 11.43
N VAL A 152 1.26 -15.41 10.14
CA VAL A 152 0.47 -14.63 9.18
C VAL A 152 -0.84 -15.35 8.86
N LYS A 153 -1.95 -14.67 9.05
CA LYS A 153 -3.29 -15.13 8.67
C LYS A 153 -3.77 -14.35 7.46
N GLN A 154 -4.03 -15.05 6.38
CA GLN A 154 -4.63 -14.46 5.18
C GLN A 154 -6.15 -14.57 5.25
N VAL A 155 -6.82 -13.44 5.15
CA VAL A 155 -8.24 -13.27 5.39
C VAL A 155 -8.90 -12.71 4.15
N SER A 156 -9.79 -13.47 3.53
CA SER A 156 -10.60 -12.97 2.42
C SER A 156 -11.79 -12.18 2.94
N ILE A 157 -12.09 -11.04 2.30
CA ILE A 157 -13.24 -10.20 2.61
C ILE A 157 -13.91 -9.72 1.32
N ASN A 158 -15.23 -9.61 1.38
CA ASN A 158 -15.98 -8.77 0.46
C ASN A 158 -16.27 -7.42 1.12
N PHE A 159 -15.47 -6.41 0.81
CA PHE A 159 -15.60 -5.06 1.40
C PHE A 159 -16.96 -4.38 1.14
N ILE A 160 -17.81 -4.95 0.28
CA ILE A 160 -19.16 -4.42 0.02
C ILE A 160 -20.18 -4.96 1.03
N ASP A 161 -20.08 -6.26 1.33
CA ASP A 161 -21.13 -7.01 2.02
C ASP A 161 -20.73 -7.42 3.44
N GLU A 162 -19.44 -7.36 3.80
CA GLU A 162 -18.93 -7.82 5.08
C GLU A 162 -18.32 -6.69 5.93
N GLU A 163 -18.47 -6.78 7.22
CA GLU A 163 -17.84 -5.86 8.18
C GLU A 163 -16.43 -6.37 8.53
N ILE A 164 -15.44 -5.49 8.43
CA ILE A 164 -14.02 -5.80 8.68
C ILE A 164 -13.81 -6.45 10.05
N GLU A 165 -14.44 -5.90 11.08
CA GLU A 165 -14.32 -6.37 12.45
C GLU A 165 -14.82 -7.82 12.61
N ASP A 166 -15.98 -8.15 12.05
CA ASP A 166 -16.57 -9.46 12.17
C ASP A 166 -15.74 -10.53 11.43
N VAL A 167 -15.24 -10.16 10.25
CA VAL A 167 -14.36 -11.03 9.47
C VAL A 167 -13.07 -11.30 10.23
N LEU A 168 -12.41 -10.26 10.75
CA LEU A 168 -11.17 -10.41 11.51
C LEU A 168 -11.36 -11.19 12.81
N LYS A 169 -12.46 -10.99 13.54
CA LYS A 169 -12.81 -11.78 14.75
C LYS A 169 -12.95 -13.27 14.46
N ARG A 170 -13.62 -13.63 13.36
CA ARG A 170 -13.72 -15.05 12.92
C ARG A 170 -12.35 -15.67 12.64
N HIS A 171 -11.35 -14.85 12.32
CA HIS A 171 -9.97 -15.28 12.08
C HIS A 171 -9.04 -15.03 13.29
N GLY A 172 -9.63 -14.81 14.48
CA GLY A 172 -8.91 -14.73 15.75
C GLY A 172 -8.20 -13.43 16.03
N TYR A 173 -8.56 -12.34 15.35
CA TYR A 173 -8.16 -10.98 15.75
C TYR A 173 -9.08 -10.51 16.87
N LEU A 174 -8.53 -10.28 18.05
CA LEU A 174 -9.33 -9.92 19.24
C LEU A 174 -9.45 -8.40 19.45
N GLY A 175 -8.58 -7.61 18.85
CA GLY A 175 -8.58 -6.15 18.99
C GLY A 175 -8.19 -5.63 20.38
N ASN A 176 -7.62 -6.47 21.25
CA ASN A 176 -7.26 -6.15 22.63
C ASN A 176 -5.77 -5.83 22.83
N GLU A 177 -4.97 -5.94 21.78
CA GLU A 177 -3.55 -5.61 21.78
C GLU A 177 -3.26 -4.42 20.89
N LYS A 178 -2.21 -3.65 21.24
CA LYS A 178 -1.73 -2.57 20.37
C LYS A 178 -1.42 -3.11 18.99
N THR A 179 -2.07 -2.53 17.98
CA THR A 179 -2.03 -3.00 16.60
C THR A 179 -1.41 -1.94 15.69
N PHE A 180 -0.57 -2.38 14.77
CA PHE A 180 -0.14 -1.58 13.62
C PHE A 180 -1.08 -1.83 12.46
N PHE A 181 -1.80 -0.80 12.04
CA PHE A 181 -2.68 -0.85 10.87
C PHE A 181 -1.96 -0.30 9.65
N ILE A 182 -2.05 -1.02 8.54
CA ILE A 182 -1.63 -0.57 7.22
C ILE A 182 -2.87 -0.48 6.33
N TRP A 183 -3.04 0.68 5.69
CA TRP A 183 -4.11 0.92 4.74
C TRP A 183 -3.54 1.67 3.53
N GLU A 184 -2.73 0.95 2.77
CA GLU A 184 -1.91 1.46 1.66
C GLU A 184 -2.68 1.44 0.35
N ALA A 185 -2.90 2.61 -0.27
CA ALA A 185 -3.51 2.78 -1.59
C ALA A 185 -4.89 2.10 -1.75
N VAL A 186 -5.75 2.24 -0.74
CA VAL A 186 -7.11 1.66 -0.74
C VAL A 186 -8.18 2.74 -0.68
N SER A 187 -7.97 3.82 0.08
CA SER A 187 -8.98 4.83 0.36
C SER A 187 -9.61 5.45 -0.89
N GLN A 188 -8.83 5.65 -1.95
CA GLN A 188 -9.30 6.24 -3.20
C GLN A 188 -10.28 5.35 -3.99
N TYR A 189 -10.27 4.04 -3.76
CA TYR A 189 -11.13 3.09 -4.49
C TYR A 189 -12.51 2.90 -3.89
N ILE A 190 -12.75 3.45 -2.70
CA ILE A 190 -14.02 3.32 -1.96
C ILE A 190 -14.65 4.69 -1.76
N ASN A 191 -15.96 4.71 -1.45
CA ASN A 191 -16.69 5.95 -1.20
C ASN A 191 -16.47 6.43 0.25
N GLU A 192 -16.88 7.68 0.52
CA GLU A 192 -16.72 8.32 1.83
C GLU A 192 -17.36 7.51 2.98
N ALA A 193 -18.52 6.90 2.75
CA ALA A 193 -19.18 6.07 3.76
C ALA A 193 -18.35 4.82 4.13
N ALA A 194 -17.70 4.19 3.14
CA ALA A 194 -16.82 3.05 3.37
C ALA A 194 -15.51 3.47 4.04
N VAL A 195 -15.00 4.66 3.71
CA VAL A 195 -13.85 5.26 4.42
C VAL A 195 -14.22 5.46 5.90
N GLN A 196 -15.38 6.06 6.21
CA GLN A 196 -15.81 6.25 7.60
C GLN A 196 -15.99 4.92 8.33
N LYS A 197 -16.61 3.91 7.73
CA LYS A 197 -16.70 2.56 8.33
C LYS A 197 -15.33 1.95 8.66
N THR A 198 -14.33 2.17 7.81
CA THR A 198 -12.97 1.72 8.07
C THR A 198 -12.37 2.46 9.27
N PHE A 199 -12.60 3.77 9.40
CA PHE A 199 -12.17 4.54 10.57
C PHE A 199 -12.95 4.17 11.84
N ASP A 200 -14.23 3.82 11.75
CA ASP A 200 -15.02 3.30 12.86
C ASP A 200 -14.42 1.98 13.41
N PHE A 201 -13.90 1.13 12.52
CA PHE A 201 -13.14 -0.05 12.92
C PHE A 201 -11.81 0.35 13.59
N PHE A 202 -11.01 1.23 12.99
CA PHE A 202 -9.74 1.68 13.57
C PHE A 202 -9.93 2.37 14.92
N SER A 203 -11.05 3.10 15.14
CA SER A 203 -11.33 3.82 16.37
C SER A 203 -11.43 2.91 17.60
N LYS A 204 -11.72 1.61 17.40
CA LYS A 204 -11.83 0.60 18.46
C LYS A 204 -10.49 0.05 18.93
N ALA A 205 -9.40 0.42 18.27
CA ALA A 205 -8.07 -0.05 18.61
C ALA A 205 -7.62 0.43 20.01
N PRO A 206 -6.83 -0.35 20.75
CA PRO A 206 -6.25 0.09 22.01
C PRO A 206 -5.34 1.32 21.85
N VAL A 207 -5.34 2.17 22.88
CA VAL A 207 -4.46 3.34 22.96
C VAL A 207 -3.00 2.94 22.76
N GLY A 208 -2.26 3.72 21.95
CA GLY A 208 -0.90 3.43 21.55
C GLY A 208 -0.78 2.52 20.33
N SER A 209 -1.89 2.10 19.70
CA SER A 209 -1.87 1.51 18.36
C SER A 209 -1.37 2.52 17.31
N ARG A 210 -0.90 2.03 16.18
CA ARG A 210 -0.37 2.85 15.08
C ARG A 210 -1.17 2.63 13.80
N LEU A 211 -1.33 3.68 13.01
CA LEU A 211 -1.99 3.65 11.72
C LEU A 211 -1.11 4.33 10.67
N VAL A 212 -0.80 3.61 9.59
CA VAL A 212 -0.24 4.20 8.37
C VAL A 212 -1.24 4.02 7.24
N PHE A 213 -1.58 5.10 6.57
CA PHE A 213 -2.40 5.04 5.36
C PHE A 213 -2.00 6.08 4.34
N THR A 214 -2.45 5.88 3.10
CA THR A 214 -2.28 6.84 2.03
C THR A 214 -3.62 7.40 1.59
N TYR A 215 -3.60 8.60 1.06
CA TYR A 215 -4.76 9.20 0.45
C TYR A 215 -4.40 10.06 -0.76
N VAL A 216 -5.30 10.09 -1.73
CA VAL A 216 -5.23 11.00 -2.88
C VAL A 216 -5.84 12.34 -2.48
N LEU A 217 -5.31 13.44 -3.01
CA LEU A 217 -5.79 14.80 -2.76
C LEU A 217 -7.23 14.98 -3.27
N LYS A 218 -8.07 15.61 -2.46
CA LYS A 218 -9.50 15.82 -2.76
C LYS A 218 -9.72 16.71 -3.97
N ASP A 219 -8.91 17.74 -4.14
CA ASP A 219 -8.97 18.66 -5.28
C ASP A 219 -8.57 17.94 -6.58
N PHE A 220 -7.63 16.99 -6.53
CA PHE A 220 -7.34 16.12 -7.68
C PHE A 220 -8.54 15.25 -8.06
N ILE A 221 -9.17 14.58 -7.09
CA ILE A 221 -10.37 13.76 -7.35
C ILE A 221 -11.51 14.58 -7.98
N LYS A 222 -11.63 15.85 -7.59
CA LYS A 222 -12.63 16.77 -8.15
C LYS A 222 -12.24 17.40 -9.50
N GLY A 223 -10.98 17.25 -9.92
CA GLY A 223 -10.42 17.90 -11.12
C GLY A 223 -10.19 19.40 -10.95
N GLU A 224 -10.09 19.89 -9.72
CA GLU A 224 -9.83 21.29 -9.40
C GLU A 224 -8.34 21.63 -9.61
N ASN A 225 -7.45 20.67 -9.31
CA ASN A 225 -6.01 20.75 -9.57
C ASN A 225 -5.48 19.37 -10.00
N LEU A 226 -4.79 19.30 -11.13
CA LEU A 226 -4.30 18.02 -11.67
C LEU A 226 -2.82 17.76 -11.39
N TYR A 227 -2.07 18.72 -10.86
CA TYR A 227 -0.66 18.55 -10.47
C TYR A 227 0.23 17.94 -11.58
N GLY A 228 -0.09 18.20 -12.86
CA GLY A 228 0.61 17.59 -13.99
C GLY A 228 0.31 16.09 -14.21
N GLN A 229 -0.75 15.58 -13.58
CA GLN A 229 -1.16 14.16 -13.65
C GLN A 229 -2.46 13.99 -14.47
N GLU A 230 -2.61 14.70 -15.57
CA GLU A 230 -3.80 14.70 -16.44
C GLU A 230 -4.15 13.29 -16.91
N TRP A 231 -3.13 12.50 -17.28
CA TRP A 231 -3.33 11.12 -17.70
C TRP A 231 -3.93 10.26 -16.58
N GLY A 232 -3.43 10.42 -15.36
CA GLY A 232 -3.94 9.69 -14.18
C GLY A 232 -5.40 10.05 -13.87
N TYR A 233 -5.72 11.34 -13.93
CA TYR A 233 -7.08 11.84 -13.74
C TYR A 233 -8.03 11.29 -14.80
N GLU A 234 -7.69 11.47 -16.09
CA GLU A 234 -8.50 10.95 -17.18
C GLU A 234 -8.73 9.44 -17.06
N LYS A 235 -7.69 8.69 -16.78
CA LYS A 235 -7.77 7.24 -16.67
C LYS A 235 -8.56 6.78 -15.46
N PHE A 236 -8.17 7.19 -14.25
CA PHE A 236 -8.69 6.58 -13.01
C PHE A 236 -9.99 7.23 -12.53
N VAL A 237 -10.16 8.55 -12.74
CA VAL A 237 -11.34 9.29 -12.28
C VAL A 237 -12.43 9.32 -13.35
N LEU A 238 -12.09 9.71 -14.58
CA LEU A 238 -13.10 9.93 -15.62
C LEU A 238 -13.48 8.67 -16.39
N LYS A 239 -12.49 7.89 -16.87
CA LYS A 239 -12.69 6.75 -17.77
C LYS A 239 -13.01 5.46 -17.01
N ASP A 240 -12.08 4.99 -16.19
CA ASP A 240 -12.21 3.74 -15.44
C ASP A 240 -13.16 3.90 -14.24
N LYS A 241 -13.30 5.13 -13.74
CA LYS A 241 -14.14 5.50 -12.60
C LYS A 241 -13.92 4.61 -11.38
N ILE A 242 -12.64 4.41 -11.04
CA ILE A 242 -12.21 3.58 -9.91
C ILE A 242 -11.73 4.39 -8.73
N TRP A 243 -11.37 5.67 -8.91
CA TRP A 243 -11.03 6.58 -7.82
C TRP A 243 -12.22 7.48 -7.49
N HIS A 244 -12.66 7.46 -6.25
CA HIS A 244 -13.92 8.07 -5.81
C HIS A 244 -13.73 9.03 -4.65
N PHE A 245 -12.65 8.91 -3.88
CA PHE A 245 -12.45 9.60 -2.62
C PHE A 245 -11.04 10.17 -2.50
N GLY A 246 -10.95 11.32 -1.84
CA GLY A 246 -9.70 11.97 -1.46
C GLY A 246 -9.88 12.83 -0.23
N PHE A 247 -8.80 13.03 0.54
CA PHE A 247 -8.79 13.95 1.67
C PHE A 247 -8.23 15.32 1.29
N ASP A 248 -8.68 16.35 2.01
CA ASP A 248 -8.06 17.66 2.04
C ASP A 248 -6.97 17.64 3.15
N PRO A 249 -5.69 17.90 2.81
CA PRO A 249 -4.62 17.92 3.80
C PRO A 249 -4.90 18.84 5.00
N ASN A 250 -5.57 19.96 4.78
CA ASN A 250 -5.90 20.89 5.83
C ASN A 250 -6.94 20.36 6.83
N GLN A 251 -7.64 19.27 6.49
CA GLN A 251 -8.69 18.68 7.33
C GLN A 251 -8.28 17.33 7.92
N ILE A 252 -7.13 16.77 7.53
CA ILE A 252 -6.75 15.42 7.93
C ILE A 252 -6.54 15.26 9.42
N GLU A 253 -5.89 16.25 10.08
CA GLU A 253 -5.66 16.21 11.52
C GLU A 253 -6.97 16.26 12.31
N ALA A 254 -7.89 17.16 11.93
CA ALA A 254 -9.20 17.26 12.55
C ALA A 254 -10.03 15.98 12.36
N TYR A 255 -9.95 15.37 11.19
CA TYR A 255 -10.62 14.11 10.88
C TYR A 255 -10.06 12.96 11.74
N LEU A 256 -8.75 12.86 11.88
CA LEU A 256 -8.08 11.87 12.72
C LEU A 256 -8.47 12.05 14.19
N ASN A 257 -8.39 13.27 14.71
CA ASN A 257 -8.74 13.59 16.09
C ASN A 257 -10.20 13.20 16.41
N LYS A 258 -11.14 13.48 15.50
CA LYS A 258 -12.55 13.07 15.64
C LYS A 258 -12.71 11.55 15.78
N ASN A 259 -11.81 10.77 15.15
CA ASN A 259 -11.82 9.30 15.19
C ASN A 259 -10.89 8.74 16.30
N GLY A 260 -10.38 9.58 17.22
CA GLY A 260 -9.54 9.19 18.35
C GLY A 260 -8.10 8.84 17.96
N TRP A 261 -7.58 9.45 16.89
CA TRP A 261 -6.21 9.31 16.42
C TRP A 261 -5.49 10.66 16.45
N LYS A 262 -4.27 10.68 16.95
CA LYS A 262 -3.36 11.83 16.90
C LYS A 262 -2.50 11.73 15.67
N LEU A 263 -2.48 12.76 14.84
CA LEU A 263 -1.55 12.87 13.72
C LEU A 263 -0.11 12.97 14.24
N ILE A 264 0.78 12.11 13.74
CA ILE A 264 2.23 12.20 13.98
C ILE A 264 2.90 12.82 12.76
N GLU A 265 2.58 12.34 11.57
CA GLU A 265 3.16 12.84 10.31
C GLU A 265 2.10 12.75 9.19
N ASP A 266 1.99 13.82 8.39
CA ASP A 266 1.32 13.84 7.09
C ASP A 266 2.33 14.33 6.07
N ILE A 267 2.91 13.41 5.32
CA ILE A 267 4.06 13.66 4.45
C ILE A 267 3.66 13.54 2.98
N ASP A 268 4.12 14.48 2.16
CA ASP A 268 3.96 14.42 0.72
C ASP A 268 5.10 13.68 0.03
N TYR A 269 4.93 13.44 -1.26
CA TYR A 269 5.95 12.72 -2.04
C TYR A 269 7.20 13.54 -2.33
N ALA A 270 7.14 14.88 -2.30
CA ALA A 270 8.34 15.72 -2.43
C ALA A 270 9.28 15.48 -1.24
N GLU A 271 8.75 15.48 -0.03
CA GLU A 271 9.51 15.17 1.19
C GLU A 271 10.00 13.72 1.21
N LEU A 272 9.17 12.75 0.76
CA LEU A 272 9.58 11.36 0.60
C LEU A 272 10.68 11.22 -0.47
N GLY A 273 10.61 12.00 -1.55
CA GLY A 273 11.63 12.07 -2.58
C GLY A 273 12.97 12.56 -2.02
N ASP A 274 12.94 13.61 -1.24
CA ASP A 274 14.15 14.13 -0.55
C ASP A 274 14.72 13.11 0.42
N ARG A 275 13.87 12.41 1.17
CA ARG A 275 14.26 11.43 2.18
C ARG A 275 14.83 10.14 1.57
N TYR A 276 14.27 9.65 0.45
CA TYR A 276 14.56 8.30 -0.05
C TYR A 276 15.11 8.22 -1.49
N VAL A 277 14.74 9.16 -2.37
CA VAL A 277 15.22 9.15 -3.77
C VAL A 277 16.55 9.88 -3.88
N LYS A 278 16.63 11.09 -3.37
CA LYS A 278 17.83 11.94 -3.47
C LYS A 278 19.12 11.28 -2.96
N PRO A 279 19.12 10.53 -1.84
CA PRO A 279 20.32 9.83 -1.39
C PRO A 279 20.82 8.75 -2.35
N THR A 280 19.98 8.24 -3.26
CA THR A 280 20.39 7.23 -4.25
C THR A 280 21.15 7.82 -5.44
N GLY A 281 21.22 9.14 -5.55
CA GLY A 281 21.81 9.84 -6.68
C GLY A 281 20.98 9.77 -7.99
N ARG A 282 19.75 9.23 -7.92
CA ARG A 282 18.84 9.12 -9.07
C ARG A 282 17.97 10.38 -9.19
N SER A 283 17.66 10.76 -10.42
CA SER A 283 16.72 11.83 -10.73
C SER A 283 15.40 11.21 -11.16
N LEU A 284 14.50 11.00 -10.20
CA LEU A 284 13.13 10.52 -10.41
C LEU A 284 12.15 11.61 -10.00
N GLY A 285 11.01 11.67 -10.69
CA GLY A 285 9.93 12.57 -10.34
C GLY A 285 9.31 12.22 -8.98
N VAL A 286 8.38 13.04 -8.54
CA VAL A 286 7.52 12.82 -7.38
C VAL A 286 6.06 12.84 -7.80
N LEU A 287 5.21 12.19 -7.04
CA LEU A 287 3.77 12.10 -7.32
C LEU A 287 3.01 13.03 -6.38
N ASP A 288 2.73 14.26 -6.82
CA ASP A 288 2.17 15.32 -5.98
C ASP A 288 0.68 15.16 -5.63
N ILE A 289 0.03 14.08 -6.07
CA ILE A 289 -1.41 13.84 -5.88
C ILE A 289 -1.74 12.91 -4.70
N GLU A 290 -0.75 12.32 -4.05
CA GLU A 290 -0.94 11.38 -2.95
C GLU A 290 -0.09 11.81 -1.74
N ARG A 291 -0.56 11.53 -0.54
CA ARG A 291 0.15 11.79 0.71
C ARG A 291 0.09 10.55 1.61
N MET A 292 1.02 10.49 2.57
CA MET A 292 1.07 9.43 3.56
C MET A 292 0.86 9.99 4.97
N VAL A 293 0.03 9.30 5.74
CA VAL A 293 -0.27 9.63 7.13
C VAL A 293 0.28 8.55 8.05
N TYR A 294 0.91 9.00 9.13
CA TYR A 294 1.25 8.19 10.29
C TYR A 294 0.57 8.76 11.53
N ALA A 295 -0.18 7.94 12.25
CA ALA A 295 -0.98 8.37 13.39
C ALA A 295 -0.89 7.39 14.56
N GLU A 296 -1.14 7.90 15.77
CA GLU A 296 -1.20 7.14 17.01
C GLU A 296 -2.61 7.18 17.60
N LYS A 297 -3.10 6.05 18.07
CA LYS A 297 -4.37 5.95 18.82
C LYS A 297 -4.23 6.58 20.20
N ILE A 298 -5.11 7.54 20.51
CA ILE A 298 -5.18 8.25 21.77
C ILE A 298 -6.45 7.92 22.55
#